data_770557955b668dd99df2610c8a12e93d
#
_entry.id   770557955b668dd99df2610c8a12e93d
#
_cell.length_a   1.000
_cell.length_b   1.000
_cell.length_c   1.000
_cell.angle_alpha   90.00
_cell.angle_beta   90.00
_cell.angle_gamma   90.00
#
_symmetry.space_group_name_H-M   'P 1'
#
loop_
_entity.id
_entity.type
_entity.pdbx_description
1 polymer ?
#
loop_
_entity_poly.entity_id
_entity_poly.type
_entity_poly.pdbx_seq_one_letter_code
_entity_poly.pdbx_strand_id
1 'polypeptide(L)'
;MRVGVISDTHNPSVGVEPPAEIIPAFEGVDVIIHAGDIYQPSCLDWLEKIAPVYAVELGAGAHFQGDPRVVDMSRVLELEGHTIGLIHDLMVPGMAQEGTEYTPLAKHFPTGANLSSALETIFHDAVDIVIFGHTHYPVVEEFQGILMVNPGSPSLPKQIRRLGQVAVMELEPDRKSAKILDLSMFN
;
A
#
# COMPACT_ATOMS: atom_id res chain seq x y z
N MET A 1 -1.03 6.36 16.14
CA MET A 1 -2.04 5.69 15.25
C MET A 1 -1.43 4.45 14.64
N ARG A 2 -2.18 3.36 14.61
CA ARG A 2 -1.77 2.10 13.97
C ARG A 2 -2.51 1.94 12.64
N VAL A 3 -1.80 1.76 11.54
CA VAL A 3 -2.36 1.71 10.18
C VAL A 3 -2.11 0.34 9.56
N GLY A 4 -3.18 -0.35 9.15
CA GLY A 4 -3.08 -1.54 8.31
C GLY A 4 -2.84 -1.13 6.85
N VAL A 5 -1.86 -1.75 6.19
CA VAL A 5 -1.55 -1.49 4.78
C VAL A 5 -1.68 -2.77 3.98
N ILE A 6 -2.47 -2.73 2.92
CA ILE A 6 -2.76 -3.87 2.05
C ILE A 6 -2.80 -3.41 0.59
N SER A 7 -2.47 -4.28 -0.33
CA SER A 7 -2.54 -4.06 -1.77
C SER A 7 -2.73 -5.38 -2.51
N ASP A 8 -3.13 -5.31 -3.77
CA ASP A 8 -3.10 -6.46 -4.69
C ASP A 8 -3.89 -7.66 -4.15
N THR A 9 -5.10 -7.39 -3.67
CA THR A 9 -6.01 -8.42 -3.14
C THR A 9 -6.63 -9.26 -4.23
N HIS A 10 -6.83 -8.68 -5.43
CA HIS A 10 -7.34 -9.35 -6.63
C HIS A 10 -8.65 -10.14 -6.40
N ASN A 11 -9.50 -9.71 -5.49
CA ASN A 11 -10.79 -10.36 -5.24
C ASN A 11 -11.82 -9.94 -6.32
N PRO A 12 -12.53 -10.87 -6.96
CA PRO A 12 -12.66 -12.31 -6.62
C PRO A 12 -11.72 -13.24 -7.40
N SER A 13 -10.75 -12.75 -8.17
CA SER A 13 -9.92 -13.58 -9.06
C SER A 13 -9.11 -14.66 -8.32
N VAL A 14 -8.64 -14.35 -7.12
CA VAL A 14 -7.83 -15.26 -6.28
C VAL A 14 -8.62 -15.88 -5.12
N GLY A 15 -9.76 -15.30 -4.78
CA GLY A 15 -10.65 -15.76 -3.71
C GLY A 15 -11.84 -14.81 -3.63
N VAL A 16 -12.99 -15.30 -3.17
CA VAL A 16 -14.21 -14.48 -3.04
C VAL A 16 -14.01 -13.36 -2.02
N GLU A 17 -13.27 -13.64 -0.94
CA GLU A 17 -12.91 -12.71 0.12
C GLU A 17 -11.40 -12.70 0.34
N PRO A 18 -10.84 -11.64 0.94
CA PRO A 18 -9.45 -11.63 1.41
C PRO A 18 -9.17 -12.77 2.41
N PRO A 19 -7.92 -13.21 2.57
CA PRO A 19 -7.55 -14.22 3.57
C PRO A 19 -7.99 -13.84 4.99
N ALA A 20 -8.58 -14.79 5.72
CA ALA A 20 -9.07 -14.55 7.08
C ALA A 20 -7.95 -14.18 8.07
N GLU A 21 -6.73 -14.56 7.76
CA GLU A 21 -5.51 -14.26 8.53
C GLU A 21 -5.22 -12.75 8.62
N ILE A 22 -5.82 -11.95 7.75
CA ILE A 22 -5.75 -10.48 7.83
C ILE A 22 -6.43 -9.97 9.12
N ILE A 23 -7.48 -10.65 9.59
CA ILE A 23 -8.20 -10.23 10.80
C ILE A 23 -7.25 -10.16 12.02
N PRO A 24 -6.56 -11.25 12.41
CA PRO A 24 -5.60 -11.15 13.51
C PRO A 24 -4.34 -10.32 13.16
N ALA A 25 -3.92 -10.27 11.90
CA ALA A 25 -2.79 -9.45 11.48
C ALA A 25 -3.07 -7.95 11.67
N PHE A 26 -4.32 -7.52 11.48
CA PHE A 26 -4.78 -6.13 11.65
C PHE A 26 -5.47 -5.88 12.98
N GLU A 27 -5.27 -6.74 13.97
CA GLU A 27 -5.79 -6.48 15.33
C GLU A 27 -5.28 -5.14 15.86
N GLY A 28 -6.23 -4.28 16.26
CA GLY A 28 -5.95 -2.96 16.82
C GLY A 28 -5.47 -1.90 15.84
N VAL A 29 -5.68 -2.08 14.54
CA VAL A 29 -5.47 -0.98 13.58
C VAL A 29 -6.62 0.04 13.67
N ASP A 30 -6.27 1.32 13.55
CA ASP A 30 -7.23 2.43 13.58
C ASP A 30 -7.85 2.68 12.21
N VAL A 31 -7.08 2.38 11.14
CA VAL A 31 -7.46 2.59 9.74
C VAL A 31 -6.72 1.60 8.84
N ILE A 32 -7.32 1.28 7.69
CA ILE A 32 -6.69 0.47 6.64
C ILE A 32 -6.48 1.33 5.40
N ILE A 33 -5.29 1.22 4.80
CA ILE A 33 -4.96 1.83 3.51
C ILE A 33 -4.76 0.72 2.49
N HIS A 34 -5.53 0.76 1.38
CA HIS A 34 -5.45 -0.19 0.29
C HIS A 34 -4.84 0.46 -0.95
N ALA A 35 -3.70 -0.05 -1.40
CA ALA A 35 -2.93 0.54 -2.50
C ALA A 35 -3.31 0.00 -3.90
N GLY A 36 -4.54 -0.48 -4.10
CA GLY A 36 -5.05 -0.84 -5.42
C GLY A 36 -5.03 -2.33 -5.77
N ASP A 37 -5.49 -2.65 -6.98
CA ASP A 37 -5.83 -4.00 -7.45
C ASP A 37 -6.84 -4.71 -6.53
N ILE A 38 -7.95 -4.00 -6.29
CA ILE A 38 -9.07 -4.40 -5.43
C ILE A 38 -10.07 -5.25 -6.20
N TYR A 39 -10.47 -4.78 -7.38
CA TYR A 39 -11.43 -5.29 -8.37
C TYR A 39 -12.90 -5.16 -7.98
N GLN A 40 -13.31 -5.35 -6.71
CA GLN A 40 -14.72 -5.31 -6.30
C GLN A 40 -14.90 -4.59 -4.96
N PRO A 41 -15.95 -3.78 -4.80
CA PRO A 41 -16.29 -3.11 -3.55
C PRO A 41 -16.45 -4.07 -2.36
N SER A 42 -16.91 -5.30 -2.60
CA SER A 42 -17.05 -6.32 -1.54
C SER A 42 -15.77 -6.64 -0.78
N CYS A 43 -14.61 -6.46 -1.42
CA CYS A 43 -13.31 -6.56 -0.74
C CYS A 43 -13.18 -5.44 0.33
N LEU A 44 -13.52 -4.21 -0.02
CA LEU A 44 -13.50 -3.08 0.91
C LEU A 44 -14.54 -3.24 2.02
N ASP A 45 -15.74 -3.75 1.69
CA ASP A 45 -16.79 -4.04 2.67
C ASP A 45 -16.34 -5.10 3.69
N TRP A 46 -15.52 -6.04 3.24
CA TRP A 46 -14.92 -7.05 4.11
C TRP A 46 -13.86 -6.43 5.04
N LEU A 47 -12.96 -5.61 4.51
CA LEU A 47 -11.91 -4.92 5.27
C LEU A 47 -12.50 -3.91 6.25
N GLU A 48 -13.58 -3.22 5.89
CA GLU A 48 -14.23 -2.21 6.73
C GLU A 48 -14.87 -2.79 8.01
N LYS A 49 -15.09 -4.12 8.07
CA LYS A 49 -15.46 -4.81 9.30
C LYS A 49 -14.35 -4.80 10.35
N ILE A 50 -13.11 -4.55 9.94
CA ILE A 50 -11.93 -4.46 10.82
C ILE A 50 -11.68 -3.01 11.22
N ALA A 51 -11.56 -2.09 10.23
CA ALA A 51 -11.34 -0.67 10.44
C ALA A 51 -11.76 0.14 9.21
N PRO A 52 -11.98 1.47 9.31
CA PRO A 52 -12.25 2.34 8.16
C PRO A 52 -11.18 2.19 7.07
N VAL A 53 -11.59 2.27 5.79
CA VAL A 53 -10.71 2.03 4.65
C VAL A 53 -10.54 3.27 3.80
N TYR A 54 -9.29 3.59 3.44
CA TYR A 54 -8.93 4.50 2.35
C TYR A 54 -8.24 3.72 1.24
N ALA A 55 -8.63 3.96 0.00
CA ALA A 55 -8.11 3.19 -1.12
C ALA A 55 -7.85 4.04 -2.36
N VAL A 56 -6.99 3.53 -3.23
CA VAL A 56 -6.88 3.93 -4.63
C VAL A 56 -7.16 2.72 -5.52
N GLU A 57 -7.63 2.96 -6.73
CA GLU A 57 -7.79 1.92 -7.74
C GLU A 57 -7.47 2.51 -9.11
N LEU A 58 -6.54 1.91 -9.83
CA LEU A 58 -6.15 2.36 -11.16
C LEU A 58 -7.32 2.12 -12.15
N GLY A 59 -7.87 3.21 -12.70
CA GLY A 59 -9.04 3.11 -13.56
C GLY A 59 -10.27 2.62 -12.80
N ALA A 60 -10.56 3.19 -11.62
CA ALA A 60 -11.62 2.79 -10.68
C ALA A 60 -12.99 2.48 -11.32
N GLY A 61 -13.25 3.03 -12.49
CA GLY A 61 -14.33 2.65 -13.39
C GLY A 61 -15.72 2.60 -12.74
N ALA A 62 -16.66 1.88 -13.40
CA ALA A 62 -18.04 1.80 -12.94
C ALA A 62 -18.23 1.04 -11.62
N HIS A 63 -17.31 0.15 -11.26
CA HIS A 63 -17.43 -0.68 -10.06
C HIS A 63 -17.32 0.13 -8.76
N PHE A 64 -16.53 1.21 -8.76
CA PHE A 64 -16.31 2.06 -7.59
C PHE A 64 -16.95 3.44 -7.72
N GLN A 65 -17.82 3.65 -8.74
CA GLN A 65 -18.45 4.94 -8.96
C GLN A 65 -19.27 5.37 -7.73
N GLY A 66 -18.88 6.49 -7.12
CA GLY A 66 -19.54 7.03 -5.93
C GLY A 66 -19.15 6.36 -4.61
N ASP A 67 -18.22 5.42 -4.61
CA ASP A 67 -17.67 4.87 -3.36
C ASP A 67 -16.68 5.88 -2.74
N PRO A 68 -16.97 6.45 -1.57
CA PRO A 68 -16.15 7.50 -0.97
C PRO A 68 -14.79 6.99 -0.47
N ARG A 69 -14.62 5.67 -0.35
CA ARG A 69 -13.37 5.04 0.10
C ARG A 69 -12.31 5.07 -0.99
N VAL A 70 -12.72 5.09 -2.27
CA VAL A 70 -11.83 4.89 -3.42
C VAL A 70 -11.64 6.18 -4.20
N VAL A 71 -10.39 6.49 -4.50
CA VAL A 71 -10.00 7.56 -5.44
C VAL A 71 -9.27 6.92 -6.62
N ASP A 72 -9.51 7.43 -7.82
CA ASP A 72 -8.80 7.00 -9.01
C ASP A 72 -7.35 7.50 -9.00
N MET A 73 -6.43 6.66 -9.49
CA MET A 73 -5.00 6.93 -9.65
C MET A 73 -4.24 7.08 -8.33
N SER A 74 -4.36 8.23 -7.66
CA SER A 74 -3.60 8.54 -6.45
C SER A 74 -4.36 9.46 -5.51
N ARG A 75 -3.97 9.46 -4.25
CA ARG A 75 -4.47 10.41 -3.24
C ARG A 75 -3.40 10.77 -2.23
N VAL A 76 -3.58 11.90 -1.57
CA VAL A 76 -2.80 12.30 -0.40
C VAL A 76 -3.67 12.23 0.85
N LEU A 77 -3.12 11.72 1.94
CA LEU A 77 -3.77 11.58 3.24
C LEU A 77 -2.91 12.25 4.31
N GLU A 78 -3.57 12.97 5.22
CA GLU A 78 -2.93 13.55 6.41
C GLU A 78 -3.29 12.70 7.63
N LEU A 79 -2.31 12.01 8.23
CA LEU A 79 -2.50 11.17 9.42
C LEU A 79 -1.37 11.44 10.43
N GLU A 80 -1.72 11.77 11.68
CA GLU A 80 -0.78 12.00 12.79
C GLU A 80 0.37 12.99 12.47
N GLY A 81 0.12 13.98 11.61
CA GLY A 81 1.12 14.95 11.20
C GLY A 81 2.03 14.50 10.05
N HIS A 82 1.75 13.33 9.47
CA HIS A 82 2.43 12.81 8.28
C HIS A 82 1.58 12.99 7.03
N THR A 83 2.23 13.36 5.93
CA THR A 83 1.62 13.46 4.60
C THR A 83 1.93 12.19 3.80
N ILE A 84 0.89 11.39 3.53
CA ILE A 84 0.99 10.07 2.91
C ILE A 84 0.54 10.15 1.47
N GLY A 85 1.45 9.93 0.52
CA GLY A 85 1.12 9.67 -0.88
C GLY A 85 0.72 8.21 -1.07
N LEU A 86 -0.48 7.97 -1.59
CA LEU A 86 -1.00 6.65 -1.92
C LEU A 86 -1.22 6.53 -3.42
N ILE A 87 -0.64 5.51 -4.03
CA ILE A 87 -0.74 5.20 -5.46
C ILE A 87 -0.58 3.70 -5.68
N HIS A 88 -1.21 3.15 -6.73
CA HIS A 88 -1.03 1.71 -7.01
C HIS A 88 0.33 1.43 -7.64
N ASP A 89 0.61 2.04 -8.78
CA ASP A 89 1.87 1.84 -9.53
C ASP A 89 2.78 3.06 -9.38
N LEU A 90 3.84 2.92 -8.61
CA LEU A 90 4.79 4.00 -8.33
C LEU A 90 6.01 3.91 -9.24
N MET A 91 6.09 4.77 -10.24
CA MET A 91 7.19 4.85 -11.20
C MET A 91 8.23 5.90 -10.77
N VAL A 92 9.25 5.47 -10.04
CA VAL A 92 10.39 6.31 -9.64
C VAL A 92 11.68 5.72 -10.23
N PRO A 93 12.62 6.54 -10.77
CA PRO A 93 13.89 6.03 -11.26
C PRO A 93 14.63 5.17 -10.23
N GLY A 94 15.09 4.00 -10.64
CA GLY A 94 15.80 3.05 -9.77
C GLY A 94 14.90 2.04 -9.04
N MET A 95 13.59 2.17 -9.12
CA MET A 95 12.67 1.14 -8.62
C MET A 95 12.54 -0.03 -9.60
N ALA A 96 12.07 -1.17 -9.09
CA ALA A 96 11.76 -2.33 -9.90
C ALA A 96 10.68 -2.01 -10.94
N GLN A 97 10.79 -2.68 -12.07
CA GLN A 97 9.76 -2.68 -13.12
C GLN A 97 8.68 -3.72 -12.79
N GLU A 98 7.55 -3.63 -13.47
CA GLU A 98 6.47 -4.61 -13.35
C GLU A 98 6.99 -6.06 -13.43
N GLY A 99 6.53 -6.91 -12.52
CA GLY A 99 6.89 -8.33 -12.47
C GLY A 99 8.31 -8.64 -11.99
N THR A 100 9.07 -7.64 -11.58
CA THR A 100 10.43 -7.83 -11.07
C THR A 100 10.52 -7.56 -9.56
N GLU A 101 11.56 -8.11 -8.93
CA GLU A 101 11.85 -7.83 -7.52
C GLU A 101 12.21 -6.36 -7.33
N TYR A 102 11.74 -5.77 -6.21
CA TYR A 102 12.03 -4.39 -5.87
C TYR A 102 13.53 -4.13 -5.77
N THR A 103 13.97 -3.06 -6.40
CA THR A 103 15.34 -2.58 -6.34
C THR A 103 15.42 -1.37 -5.41
N PRO A 104 16.20 -1.42 -4.31
CA PRO A 104 16.28 -0.32 -3.34
C PRO A 104 16.73 0.99 -3.99
N LEU A 105 16.00 2.08 -3.72
CA LEU A 105 16.32 3.42 -4.24
C LEU A 105 17.71 3.89 -3.83
N ALA A 106 18.14 3.56 -2.62
CA ALA A 106 19.47 3.88 -2.13
C ALA A 106 20.63 3.41 -3.05
N LYS A 107 20.39 2.39 -3.87
CA LYS A 107 21.39 1.84 -4.80
C LYS A 107 21.32 2.43 -6.21
N HIS A 108 20.15 2.83 -6.66
CA HIS A 108 19.89 3.10 -8.09
C HIS A 108 19.35 4.50 -8.36
N PHE A 109 18.89 5.20 -7.33
CA PHE A 109 18.39 6.56 -7.51
C PHE A 109 19.53 7.48 -7.96
N PRO A 110 19.32 8.35 -8.97
CA PRO A 110 20.38 9.16 -9.53
C PRO A 110 21.10 10.02 -8.48
N THR A 111 22.43 10.00 -8.48
CA THR A 111 23.24 10.81 -7.57
C THR A 111 22.92 12.29 -7.74
N GLY A 112 22.60 12.96 -6.62
CA GLY A 112 22.26 14.38 -6.60
C GLY A 112 20.80 14.68 -6.97
N ALA A 113 19.99 13.69 -7.36
CA ALA A 113 18.54 13.87 -7.51
C ALA A 113 17.84 13.90 -6.15
N ASN A 114 16.70 14.60 -6.09
CA ASN A 114 15.89 14.77 -4.89
C ASN A 114 14.60 13.94 -5.03
N LEU A 115 14.40 12.97 -4.13
CA LEU A 115 13.21 12.11 -4.14
C LEU A 115 11.94 12.91 -3.84
N SER A 116 11.97 13.86 -2.89
CA SER A 116 10.81 14.72 -2.61
C SER A 116 10.32 15.42 -3.86
N SER A 117 11.20 16.05 -4.63
CA SER A 117 10.82 16.71 -5.88
C SER A 117 10.26 15.76 -6.94
N ALA A 118 10.75 14.52 -6.99
CA ALA A 118 10.19 13.51 -7.90
C ALA A 118 8.77 13.11 -7.48
N LEU A 119 8.53 12.94 -6.17
CA LEU A 119 7.23 12.60 -5.61
C LEU A 119 6.24 13.76 -5.69
N GLU A 120 6.67 15.01 -5.50
CA GLU A 120 5.83 16.20 -5.71
C GLU A 120 5.26 16.28 -7.14
N THR A 121 6.01 15.76 -8.12
CA THR A 121 5.52 15.67 -9.50
C THR A 121 4.38 14.64 -9.64
N ILE A 122 4.37 13.61 -8.80
CA ILE A 122 3.36 12.53 -8.82
C ILE A 122 2.13 12.93 -8.00
N PHE A 123 2.34 13.40 -6.78
CA PHE A 123 1.27 13.64 -5.81
C PHE A 123 0.77 15.08 -5.80
N HIS A 124 1.49 16.02 -6.43
CA HIS A 124 1.26 17.47 -6.38
C HIS A 124 1.29 18.03 -4.95
N ASP A 125 1.97 17.33 -4.06
CA ASP A 125 2.15 17.68 -2.65
C ASP A 125 3.48 17.10 -2.13
N ALA A 126 4.00 17.69 -1.06
CA ALA A 126 5.17 17.19 -0.36
C ALA A 126 4.76 16.03 0.55
N VAL A 127 5.22 14.83 0.25
CA VAL A 127 4.91 13.63 1.03
C VAL A 127 6.14 13.14 1.78
N ASP A 128 5.95 12.61 2.98
CA ASP A 128 6.99 12.00 3.79
C ASP A 128 6.82 10.48 3.95
N ILE A 129 5.65 9.95 3.54
CA ILE A 129 5.37 8.52 3.42
C ILE A 129 4.79 8.25 2.03
N VAL A 130 5.20 7.14 1.40
CA VAL A 130 4.60 6.66 0.15
C VAL A 130 4.16 5.22 0.31
N ILE A 131 2.88 4.96 0.03
CA ILE A 131 2.30 3.61 0.00
C ILE A 131 1.96 3.26 -1.44
N PHE A 132 2.40 2.08 -1.88
CA PHE A 132 2.20 1.60 -3.25
C PHE A 132 2.06 0.07 -3.29
N GLY A 133 1.70 -0.49 -4.45
CA GLY A 133 1.48 -1.92 -4.68
C GLY A 133 2.10 -2.45 -5.96
N HIS A 134 1.29 -3.12 -6.78
CA HIS A 134 1.54 -3.54 -8.16
C HIS A 134 2.55 -4.68 -8.32
N THR A 135 3.73 -4.58 -7.73
CA THR A 135 4.80 -5.56 -7.94
C THR A 135 4.60 -6.87 -7.18
N HIS A 136 3.70 -6.91 -6.18
CA HIS A 136 3.50 -8.01 -5.23
C HIS A 136 4.75 -8.35 -4.39
N TYR A 137 5.77 -7.49 -4.39
CA TYR A 137 6.97 -7.63 -3.57
C TYR A 137 6.88 -6.70 -2.36
N PRO A 138 6.99 -7.23 -1.13
CA PRO A 138 6.93 -6.40 0.06
C PRO A 138 8.18 -5.51 0.18
N VAL A 139 7.97 -4.24 0.49
CA VAL A 139 9.02 -3.23 0.67
C VAL A 139 8.75 -2.42 1.91
N VAL A 140 9.77 -2.22 2.72
CA VAL A 140 9.88 -1.13 3.70
C VAL A 140 11.26 -0.54 3.54
N GLU A 141 11.34 0.67 3.03
CA GLU A 141 12.59 1.40 2.84
C GLU A 141 12.43 2.84 3.30
N GLU A 142 13.39 3.36 4.04
CA GLU A 142 13.51 4.80 4.26
C GLU A 142 14.64 5.34 3.41
N PHE A 143 14.34 6.29 2.54
CA PHE A 143 15.31 6.92 1.65
C PHE A 143 15.07 8.43 1.58
N GLN A 144 16.11 9.21 1.81
CA GLN A 144 16.06 10.68 1.89
C GLN A 144 14.96 11.21 2.86
N GLY A 145 14.72 10.50 3.98
CA GLY A 145 13.72 10.86 4.98
C GLY A 145 12.27 10.49 4.60
N ILE A 146 12.06 9.84 3.47
CA ILE A 146 10.75 9.37 3.00
C ILE A 146 10.63 7.87 3.26
N LEU A 147 9.58 7.47 3.98
CA LEU A 147 9.25 6.07 4.24
C LEU A 147 8.44 5.52 3.07
N MET A 148 8.94 4.48 2.42
CA MET A 148 8.30 3.80 1.30
C MET A 148 7.80 2.43 1.73
N VAL A 149 6.52 2.14 1.49
CA VAL A 149 5.85 0.92 1.92
C VAL A 149 5.09 0.28 0.77
N ASN A 150 5.48 -0.93 0.41
CA ASN A 150 4.67 -1.83 -0.39
C ASN A 150 4.36 -3.05 0.48
N PRO A 151 3.10 -3.35 0.78
CA PRO A 151 2.75 -4.49 1.65
C PRO A 151 2.96 -5.85 0.98
N GLY A 152 3.24 -5.88 -0.33
CA GLY A 152 3.14 -7.08 -1.14
C GLY A 152 1.68 -7.40 -1.48
N SER A 153 1.37 -8.68 -1.67
CA SER A 153 0.01 -9.16 -1.88
C SER A 153 -0.37 -10.19 -0.82
N PRO A 154 -1.60 -10.15 -0.26
CA PRO A 154 -2.03 -11.14 0.72
C PRO A 154 -2.27 -12.53 0.12
N SER A 155 -2.47 -12.62 -1.21
CA SER A 155 -2.90 -13.84 -1.89
C SER A 155 -2.03 -14.24 -3.08
N LEU A 156 -1.20 -13.33 -3.60
CA LEU A 156 -0.36 -13.52 -4.80
C LEU A 156 1.09 -13.07 -4.60
N PRO A 157 1.76 -13.44 -3.47
CA PRO A 157 3.15 -13.05 -3.29
C PRO A 157 4.01 -13.61 -4.43
N LYS A 158 4.81 -12.74 -5.07
CA LYS A 158 5.66 -13.14 -6.21
C LYS A 158 4.88 -13.85 -7.33
N GLN A 159 3.62 -13.42 -7.59
CA GLN A 159 2.72 -13.99 -8.60
C GLN A 159 2.33 -15.48 -8.34
N ILE A 160 2.55 -16.00 -7.15
CA ILE A 160 2.20 -17.38 -6.78
C ILE A 160 1.01 -17.34 -5.81
N ARG A 161 -0.09 -18.02 -6.16
CA ARG A 161 -1.28 -18.10 -5.31
C ARG A 161 -1.01 -18.86 -4.01
N ARG A 162 -0.90 -18.14 -2.90
CA ARG A 162 -0.68 -18.64 -1.54
C ARG A 162 -0.93 -17.54 -0.52
N LEU A 163 -0.89 -17.83 0.78
CA LEU A 163 -0.83 -16.78 1.80
C LEU A 163 0.44 -15.96 1.63
N GLY A 164 0.27 -14.66 1.61
CA GLY A 164 1.33 -13.70 1.38
C GLY A 164 1.50 -12.73 2.53
N GLN A 165 1.58 -11.45 2.23
CA GLN A 165 1.95 -10.42 3.18
C GLN A 165 0.95 -9.27 3.20
N VAL A 166 0.94 -8.58 4.35
CA VAL A 166 0.39 -7.24 4.56
C VAL A 166 1.44 -6.41 5.31
N ALA A 167 1.20 -5.12 5.50
CA ALA A 167 2.06 -4.31 6.37
C ALA A 167 1.25 -3.65 7.48
N VAL A 168 1.94 -3.28 8.57
CA VAL A 168 1.42 -2.42 9.61
C VAL A 168 2.38 -1.27 9.80
N MET A 169 1.85 -0.05 9.85
CA MET A 169 2.60 1.15 10.21
C MET A 169 2.20 1.65 11.60
N GLU A 170 3.16 2.21 12.29
CA GLU A 170 2.95 2.95 13.53
C GLU A 170 3.33 4.42 13.26
N LEU A 171 2.36 5.31 13.47
CA LEU A 171 2.50 6.74 13.25
C LEU A 171 2.35 7.49 14.57
N GLU A 172 3.33 8.32 14.86
CA GLU A 172 3.32 9.33 15.93
C GLU A 172 3.74 10.67 15.31
N PRO A 173 3.42 11.83 15.87
CA PRO A 173 3.69 13.11 15.23
C PRO A 173 5.14 13.33 14.72
N ASP A 174 6.12 12.74 15.41
CA ASP A 174 7.54 12.88 15.08
C ASP A 174 8.19 11.55 14.65
N ARG A 175 7.42 10.47 14.52
CA ARG A 175 7.95 9.15 14.22
C ARG A 175 7.01 8.34 13.33
N LYS A 176 7.60 7.74 12.32
CA LYS A 176 6.91 6.80 11.42
C LYS A 176 7.73 5.52 11.31
N SER A 177 7.06 4.39 11.28
CA SER A 177 7.68 3.09 11.05
C SER A 177 6.70 2.14 10.39
N ALA A 178 7.22 1.15 9.67
CA ALA A 178 6.40 0.10 9.07
C ALA A 178 7.09 -1.25 9.24
N LYS A 179 6.29 -2.32 9.21
CA LYS A 179 6.78 -3.71 9.17
C LYS A 179 5.88 -4.55 8.28
N ILE A 180 6.50 -5.48 7.58
CA ILE A 180 5.80 -6.52 6.82
C ILE A 180 5.39 -7.65 7.77
N LEU A 181 4.15 -8.12 7.62
CA LEU A 181 3.61 -9.28 8.32
C LEU A 181 3.37 -10.40 7.31
N ASP A 182 3.97 -11.57 7.53
CA ASP A 182 3.66 -12.78 6.75
C ASP A 182 2.39 -13.41 7.33
N LEU A 183 1.36 -13.54 6.50
CA LEU A 183 0.06 -14.04 6.93
C LEU A 183 0.11 -15.51 7.37
N SER A 184 1.08 -16.29 6.92
CA SER A 184 1.26 -17.66 7.38
C SER A 184 1.58 -17.80 8.88
N MET A 185 1.95 -16.69 9.52
CA MET A 185 2.21 -16.64 10.98
C MET A 185 0.92 -16.55 11.83
N PHE A 186 -0.24 -16.34 11.18
CA PHE A 186 -1.54 -16.13 11.83
C PHE A 186 -2.52 -17.28 11.62
N ASN A 187 -2.05 -18.42 11.11
CA ASN A 187 -2.82 -19.67 10.94
C ASN A 187 -3.08 -20.38 12.27
#